data_071ffd8e1d241d5d6d6e43cf670f9dc6
#
_entry.id   071ffd8e1d241d5d6d6e43cf670f9dc6
#
_cell.length_a   1.000
_cell.length_b   1.000
_cell.length_c   1.000
_cell.angle_alpha   90.00
_cell.angle_beta   90.00
_cell.angle_gamma   90.00
#
_symmetry.space_group_name_H-M   'P 1'
#
loop_
_entity.id
_entity.type
_entity.pdbx_description
1 polymer ?
#
loop_
_entity_poly.entity_id
_entity_poly.type
_entity_poly.pdbx_seq_one_letter_code
_entity_poly.pdbx_strand_id
1 'polypeptide(L)'
;MALTSSSVPTLWRLARLDFDSVRQQHVLLYPEGTVLLNPTGAAILELCDGRRSVAAIAKILEERYQSDVLADVTEYLSALCDRELIRDA
;
A
#
# COMPACT_ATOMS: atom_id res chain seq x y z
N MET A 1 6.51 11.70 5.99
CA MET A 1 7.89 11.21 5.75
C MET A 1 7.93 10.40 4.47
N ALA A 2 8.85 10.68 3.60
CA ALA A 2 8.95 9.97 2.32
C ALA A 2 9.61 8.60 2.50
N LEU A 3 9.04 7.57 1.88
CA LEU A 3 9.64 6.25 1.81
C LEU A 3 10.63 6.20 0.65
N THR A 4 11.63 5.33 0.77
CA THR A 4 12.59 5.07 -0.29
C THR A 4 12.41 3.64 -0.80
N SER A 5 13.14 3.29 -1.85
CA SER A 5 13.07 1.92 -2.40
C SER A 5 13.52 0.85 -1.41
N SER A 6 14.34 1.21 -0.42
CA SER A 6 14.80 0.29 0.60
C SER A 6 13.93 0.27 1.86
N SER A 7 12.93 1.14 1.96
CA SER A 7 11.98 1.11 3.08
C SER A 7 11.17 -0.19 3.04
N VAL A 8 10.79 -0.68 4.21
CA VAL A 8 10.00 -1.92 4.35
C VAL A 8 8.63 -1.55 4.92
N PRO A 9 7.66 -1.29 4.05
CA PRO A 9 6.38 -0.76 4.52
C PRO A 9 5.52 -1.83 5.20
N THR A 10 4.82 -1.40 6.24
CA THR A 10 3.82 -2.22 6.90
C THR A 10 2.62 -1.34 7.26
N LEU A 11 1.44 -1.93 7.31
CA LEU A 11 0.25 -1.21 7.73
C LEU A 11 0.35 -0.86 9.21
N TRP A 12 -0.19 0.32 9.57
CA TRP A 12 -0.40 0.65 10.97
C TRP A 12 -1.23 -0.48 11.61
N ARG A 13 -0.87 -0.90 12.83
CA ARG A 13 -1.50 -2.05 13.49
C ARG A 13 -3.02 -1.93 13.66
N LEU A 14 -3.55 -0.71 13.64
CA LEU A 14 -4.98 -0.45 13.76
C LEU A 14 -5.66 -0.27 12.40
N ALA A 15 -4.92 -0.37 11.31
CA ALA A 15 -5.46 -0.32 9.95
C ALA A 15 -5.55 -1.74 9.39
N ARG A 16 -6.57 -1.98 8.58
CA ARG A 16 -6.71 -3.30 7.94
C ARG A 16 -7.34 -3.17 6.56
N LEU A 17 -7.00 -4.11 5.72
CA LEU A 17 -7.61 -4.22 4.39
C LEU A 17 -8.90 -5.02 4.51
N ASP A 18 -9.91 -4.60 3.76
CA ASP A 18 -11.18 -5.31 3.70
C ASP A 18 -11.79 -5.08 2.32
N PHE A 19 -12.83 -5.82 2.01
CA PHE A 19 -13.59 -5.64 0.77
C PHE A 19 -15.01 -5.24 1.13
N ASP A 20 -15.44 -4.09 0.61
CA ASP A 20 -16.80 -3.59 0.82
C ASP A 20 -17.70 -4.21 -0.27
N SER A 21 -18.50 -5.21 0.10
CA SER A 21 -19.36 -5.92 -0.84
C SER A 21 -20.50 -5.06 -1.36
N VAL A 22 -20.92 -4.06 -0.62
CA VAL A 22 -21.98 -3.14 -1.05
C VAL A 22 -21.47 -2.25 -2.19
N ARG A 23 -20.26 -1.70 -2.03
CA ARG A 23 -19.63 -0.84 -3.03
C ARG A 23 -18.86 -1.62 -4.07
N GLN A 24 -18.64 -2.91 -3.85
CA GLN A 24 -17.80 -3.76 -4.73
C GLN A 24 -16.40 -3.17 -4.87
N GLN A 25 -15.80 -2.78 -3.74
CA GLN A 25 -14.54 -2.06 -3.74
C GLN A 25 -13.70 -2.43 -2.53
N HIS A 26 -12.37 -2.53 -2.74
CA HIS A 26 -11.43 -2.71 -1.64
C HIS A 26 -11.32 -1.42 -0.83
N VAL A 27 -11.14 -1.57 0.47
CA VAL A 27 -11.05 -0.44 1.39
C VAL A 27 -9.94 -0.69 2.40
N LEU A 28 -9.36 0.39 2.91
CA LEU A 28 -8.48 0.37 4.06
C LEU A 28 -9.25 0.98 5.22
N LEU A 29 -9.52 0.16 6.24
CA LEU A 29 -10.25 0.59 7.42
C LEU A 29 -9.28 0.98 8.52
N TYR A 30 -9.58 2.07 9.23
CA TYR A 30 -8.83 2.50 10.39
C TYR A 30 -9.79 3.21 11.35
N PRO A 31 -9.39 3.44 12.63
CA PRO A 31 -10.35 3.94 13.63
C PRO A 31 -11.09 5.22 13.27
N GLU A 32 -10.47 6.10 12.49
CA GLU A 32 -11.04 7.40 12.17
C GLU A 32 -11.77 7.44 10.83
N GLY A 33 -11.75 6.35 10.07
CA GLY A 33 -12.42 6.37 8.78
C GLY A 33 -12.05 5.21 7.85
N THR A 34 -12.26 5.46 6.57
CA THR A 34 -12.09 4.48 5.51
C THR A 34 -11.45 5.15 4.31
N VAL A 35 -10.44 4.49 3.73
CA VAL A 35 -9.86 4.91 2.45
C VAL A 35 -10.37 3.96 1.37
N LEU A 36 -10.98 4.51 0.33
CA LEU A 36 -11.41 3.72 -0.82
C LEU A 36 -10.19 3.43 -1.70
N LEU A 37 -10.03 2.17 -2.10
CA LEU A 37 -8.87 1.73 -2.86
C LEU A 37 -9.29 1.30 -4.25
N ASN A 38 -8.52 1.72 -5.27
CA ASN A 38 -8.66 1.11 -6.58
C ASN A 38 -7.93 -0.25 -6.58
N PRO A 39 -8.11 -1.09 -7.61
CA PRO A 39 -7.47 -2.41 -7.63
C PRO A 39 -5.95 -2.36 -7.51
N THR A 40 -5.29 -1.36 -8.10
CA THR A 40 -3.85 -1.20 -8.01
C THR A 40 -3.41 -0.87 -6.58
N GLY A 41 -4.12 0.06 -5.93
CA GLY A 41 -3.84 0.42 -4.54
C GLY A 41 -4.00 -0.77 -3.61
N ALA A 42 -5.07 -1.55 -3.80
CA ALA A 42 -5.28 -2.76 -3.00
C ALA A 42 -4.14 -3.77 -3.20
N ALA A 43 -3.69 -3.97 -4.44
CA ALA A 43 -2.58 -4.87 -4.73
C ALA A 43 -1.29 -4.43 -4.05
N ILE A 44 -1.02 -3.13 -4.04
CA ILE A 44 0.15 -2.58 -3.35
C ILE A 44 0.08 -2.86 -1.85
N LEU A 45 -1.06 -2.55 -1.23
CA LEU A 45 -1.20 -2.69 0.22
C LEU A 45 -1.19 -4.14 0.69
N GLU A 46 -1.67 -5.08 -0.13
CA GLU A 46 -1.60 -6.50 0.19
C GLU A 46 -0.16 -6.99 0.35
N LEU A 47 0.80 -6.34 -0.31
CA LEU A 47 2.21 -6.69 -0.25
C LEU A 47 2.97 -5.95 0.86
N CYS A 48 2.31 -5.05 1.58
CA CYS A 48 2.92 -4.29 2.68
C CYS A 48 2.86 -5.09 3.98
N ASP A 49 3.68 -6.12 4.07
CA ASP A 49 3.66 -7.08 5.17
C ASP A 49 4.76 -6.86 6.22
N GLY A 50 5.54 -5.79 6.08
CA GLY A 50 6.67 -5.52 6.98
C GLY A 50 7.89 -6.38 6.69
N ARG A 51 7.92 -7.10 5.57
CA ARG A 51 9.03 -7.97 5.17
C ARG A 51 9.61 -7.63 3.81
N ARG A 52 8.78 -7.08 2.91
CA ARG A 52 9.20 -6.70 1.56
C ARG A 52 9.56 -5.24 1.52
N SER A 53 10.66 -4.91 0.85
CA SER A 53 10.99 -3.51 0.58
C SER A 53 10.06 -2.94 -0.48
N VAL A 54 10.01 -1.62 -0.58
CA VAL A 54 9.28 -0.93 -1.65
C VAL A 54 9.75 -1.43 -3.01
N ALA A 55 11.08 -1.61 -3.19
CA ALA A 55 11.62 -2.13 -4.45
C ALA A 55 11.13 -3.54 -4.75
N ALA A 56 11.04 -4.41 -3.74
CA ALA A 56 10.54 -5.77 -3.92
C ALA A 56 9.05 -5.78 -4.30
N ILE A 57 8.26 -4.93 -3.65
CA ILE A 57 6.84 -4.77 -3.97
C ILE A 57 6.68 -4.30 -5.42
N ALA A 58 7.44 -3.27 -5.81
CA ALA A 58 7.39 -2.75 -7.18
C ALA A 58 7.76 -3.82 -8.20
N LYS A 59 8.78 -4.63 -7.91
CA LYS A 59 9.21 -5.69 -8.81
C LYS A 59 8.10 -6.73 -9.04
N ILE A 60 7.41 -7.13 -7.99
CA ILE A 60 6.28 -8.06 -8.09
C ILE A 60 5.19 -7.47 -8.99
N LEU A 61 4.87 -6.20 -8.79
CA LEU A 61 3.82 -5.54 -9.56
C LEU A 61 4.24 -5.28 -11.01
N GLU A 62 5.53 -4.99 -11.24
CA GLU A 62 6.06 -4.84 -12.60
C GLU A 62 5.89 -6.12 -13.41
N GLU A 63 6.14 -7.26 -12.79
CA GLU A 63 5.94 -8.55 -13.44
C GLU A 63 4.46 -8.81 -13.75
N ARG A 64 3.58 -8.37 -12.84
CA ARG A 64 2.13 -8.56 -12.99
C ARG A 64 1.54 -7.63 -14.04
N TYR A 65 1.97 -6.38 -14.09
CA TYR A 65 1.39 -5.35 -14.96
C TYR A 65 2.23 -5.04 -16.19
N GLN A 66 3.41 -5.64 -16.33
CA GLN A 66 4.31 -5.43 -17.49
C GLN A 66 4.68 -3.96 -17.66
N SER A 67 4.94 -3.25 -16.56
CA SER A 67 5.18 -1.82 -16.57
C SER A 67 6.06 -1.44 -15.38
N ASP A 68 6.90 -0.41 -15.54
CA ASP A 68 7.71 0.14 -14.45
C ASP A 68 6.80 0.95 -13.52
N VAL A 69 6.68 0.51 -12.27
CA VAL A 69 5.79 1.12 -11.31
C VAL A 69 6.49 1.60 -10.02
N LEU A 70 7.82 1.54 -9.97
CA LEU A 70 8.54 1.87 -8.72
C LEU A 70 8.21 3.28 -8.22
N ALA A 71 8.24 4.27 -9.11
CA ALA A 71 7.95 5.65 -8.72
C ALA A 71 6.51 5.79 -8.22
N ASP A 72 5.56 5.15 -8.91
CA ASP A 72 4.15 5.21 -8.53
C ASP A 72 3.90 4.54 -7.19
N VAL A 73 4.51 3.38 -6.95
CA VAL A 73 4.39 2.66 -5.67
C VAL A 73 4.99 3.49 -4.55
N THR A 74 6.17 4.05 -4.77
CA THR A 74 6.85 4.88 -3.76
C THR A 74 6.00 6.10 -3.40
N GLU A 75 5.47 6.79 -4.40
CA GLU A 75 4.64 7.97 -4.18
C GLU A 75 3.34 7.61 -3.44
N TYR A 76 2.69 6.55 -3.87
CA TYR A 76 1.45 6.08 -3.24
C TYR A 76 1.65 5.75 -1.77
N LEU A 77 2.68 4.95 -1.46
CA LEU A 77 2.97 4.56 -0.09
C LEU A 77 3.47 5.72 0.76
N SER A 78 4.22 6.65 0.18
CA SER A 78 4.66 7.85 0.90
C SER A 78 3.48 8.72 1.32
N ALA A 79 2.48 8.87 0.46
CA ALA A 79 1.28 9.62 0.80
C ALA A 79 0.52 8.98 1.97
N LEU A 80 0.43 7.65 2.00
CA LEU A 80 -0.21 6.96 3.12
C LEU A 80 0.66 7.00 4.38
N CYS A 81 1.97 7.01 4.23
CA CYS A 81 2.90 7.18 5.35
C CYS A 81 2.73 8.55 5.99
N ASP A 82 2.53 9.59 5.19
CA ASP A 82 2.26 10.94 5.70
C ASP A 82 0.96 11.00 6.50
N ARG A 83 0.02 10.11 6.20
CA ARG A 83 -1.24 9.97 6.97
C ARG A 83 -1.10 9.00 8.13
N GLU A 84 0.10 8.49 8.37
CA GLU A 84 0.41 7.54 9.45
C GLU A 84 -0.32 6.19 9.34
N LEU A 85 -0.80 5.86 8.15
CA LEU A 85 -1.45 4.57 7.89
C LEU A 85 -0.46 3.49 7.48
N ILE A 86 0.72 3.89 7.02
CA ILE A 86 1.84 3.02 6.64
C ILE A 86 3.07 3.46 7.42
N ARG A 87 3.88 2.50 7.81
CA ARG A 87 5.13 2.75 8.54
C ARG A 87 6.27 1.98 7.88
N ASP A 88 7.48 2.49 8.05
CA ASP A 88 8.69 1.76 7.68
C ASP A 88 9.03 0.83 8.84
N ALA A 89 9.00 -0.46 8.58
CA ALA A 89 9.21 -1.47 9.61
C ALA A 89 10.69 -1.59 10.02
#